data_0b181a6c62b5c1d1f5100a0735781358
#
_entry.id   0b181a6c62b5c1d1f5100a0735781358
#
_cell.length_a   1.000
_cell.length_b   1.000
_cell.length_c   1.000
_cell.angle_alpha   90.00
_cell.angle_beta   90.00
_cell.angle_gamma   90.00
#
_symmetry.space_group_name_H-M   'P 1'
#
loop_
_entity.id
_entity.type
_entity.pdbx_description
1 polymer ?
#
loop_
_entity_poly.entity_id
_entity_poly.type
_entity_poly.pdbx_seq_one_letter_code
_entity_poly.pdbx_strand_id
1 'polypeptide(L)'
;MPTTPDCLYGRIMKFLTFFLLLPETLKRTRKSGKQLNKLPVCYEIVTLSLRKKMAAELYPASINTNLPNSNSTAVTAASKKTIVQVTQTVTTPTTTATQQNINNNNVETASWQATHPTLRERNALMFNNELMADVHFVVGPPGASQKVPAHKYVLAVGSSVFGAMFYGDLAEGDSEIHIPDVEPAAFLILLKYMYSDEIELEADTVLATLYAAKKYIVPALAKACVTFLETSLEAKNACVLLSQSRLFEEPELTQRCWEVIDAQAELALRSEGFCEIDLQTVEIILKRETLNTREAVVFQAALDWAVAECKRQGLGPTSRNKRAVLGKALYLVRIPTMTLEEFANGAAQSDVLTLEETHDVFLWYTAANKPKLEFPKQKRKGLTPQCCHRFQSSAYRSNQWRYRGRCDSIQFAVDKRIFIAGLGLYGSSGGKAEYSVKIELKRQGVTLAQNLTKFVSDGSSNTFSVWFEHPVQVEQDIFYTVSAVLDGNELSYFGQEGMTEVQCGKVTFQFQCSSDSTNGTGVQGGQIPELVFYA
;
A
#
# COMPACT_ATOMS: atom_id res chain seq x y z
N MET A 1 -6.30 37.87 -12.46
CA MET A 1 -5.44 36.94 -11.72
C MET A 1 -5.77 35.55 -12.22
N PRO A 2 -4.86 34.81 -12.85
CA PRO A 2 -5.14 33.47 -13.36
C PRO A 2 -5.11 32.47 -12.22
N THR A 3 -6.17 31.69 -12.10
CA THR A 3 -6.30 30.57 -11.18
C THR A 3 -5.33 29.47 -11.54
N THR A 4 -4.52 29.03 -10.58
CA THR A 4 -3.56 27.93 -10.67
C THR A 4 -4.24 26.61 -11.06
N PRO A 5 -3.59 25.72 -11.83
CA PRO A 5 -4.13 24.39 -12.10
C PRO A 5 -4.13 23.58 -10.81
N ASP A 6 -5.31 23.36 -10.24
CA ASP A 6 -5.51 22.41 -9.15
C ASP A 6 -5.06 21.02 -9.62
N CYS A 7 -4.20 20.37 -8.88
CA CYS A 7 -3.78 19.00 -9.11
C CYS A 7 -5.03 18.09 -9.21
N LEU A 8 -5.03 17.13 -10.11
CA LEU A 8 -6.13 16.15 -10.32
C LEU A 8 -6.62 15.55 -8.99
N TYR A 9 -5.69 15.30 -8.08
CA TYR A 9 -5.94 14.83 -6.71
C TYR A 9 -6.76 15.83 -5.87
N GLY A 10 -6.40 17.11 -5.87
CA GLY A 10 -7.15 18.15 -5.14
C GLY A 10 -8.57 18.35 -5.68
N ARG A 11 -8.77 18.09 -6.97
CA ARG A 11 -10.10 18.16 -7.63
C ARG A 11 -10.94 16.94 -7.32
N ILE A 12 -10.35 15.74 -7.32
CA ILE A 12 -11.01 14.50 -6.88
C ILE A 12 -11.42 14.61 -5.40
N MET A 13 -10.56 15.18 -4.53
CA MET A 13 -10.86 15.38 -3.11
C MET A 13 -11.98 16.39 -2.87
N LYS A 14 -12.03 17.52 -3.58
CA LYS A 14 -13.16 18.48 -3.51
C LYS A 14 -14.48 17.83 -3.97
N PHE A 15 -14.42 16.99 -4.99
CA PHE A 15 -15.56 16.26 -5.50
C PHE A 15 -16.13 15.27 -4.48
N LEU A 16 -15.27 14.57 -3.78
CA LEU A 16 -15.65 13.54 -2.80
C LEU A 16 -16.05 14.10 -1.44
N THR A 17 -15.46 15.22 -1.01
CA THR A 17 -15.92 15.97 0.18
C THR A 17 -17.35 16.48 0.01
N PHE A 18 -17.70 16.91 -1.19
CA PHE A 18 -19.07 17.29 -1.52
C PHE A 18 -20.04 16.11 -1.44
N PHE A 19 -19.59 14.91 -1.83
CA PHE A 19 -20.38 13.67 -1.78
C PHE A 19 -20.62 13.17 -0.34
N LEU A 20 -19.66 13.35 0.56
CA LEU A 20 -19.77 12.97 1.97
C LEU A 20 -20.74 13.88 2.76
N LEU A 21 -20.98 15.11 2.28
CA LEU A 21 -21.90 16.08 2.92
C LEU A 21 -23.37 15.89 2.50
N LEU A 22 -23.66 15.18 1.42
CA LEU A 22 -25.03 14.94 0.93
C LEU A 22 -25.92 14.08 1.86
N PRO A 23 -25.42 13.08 2.61
CA PRO A 23 -26.26 12.26 3.50
C PRO A 23 -26.95 13.07 4.62
N GLU A 24 -26.37 14.16 5.09
CA GLU A 24 -26.96 14.95 6.18
C GLU A 24 -28.12 15.84 5.73
N THR A 25 -28.09 16.35 4.52
CA THR A 25 -29.21 17.10 3.95
C THR A 25 -30.42 16.21 3.66
N LEU A 26 -30.20 14.94 3.28
CA LEU A 26 -31.25 13.94 3.09
C LEU A 26 -31.84 13.43 4.40
N LYS A 27 -31.10 13.41 5.49
CA LYS A 27 -31.63 13.08 6.83
C LYS A 27 -32.62 14.11 7.33
N ARG A 28 -32.51 15.38 6.93
CA ARG A 28 -33.49 16.44 7.29
C ARG A 28 -34.82 16.36 6.56
N THR A 29 -34.86 15.82 5.34
CA THR A 29 -36.10 15.65 4.56
C THR A 29 -36.91 14.42 4.96
N ARG A 30 -36.34 13.48 5.71
CA ARG A 30 -37.03 12.25 6.19
C ARG A 30 -38.03 12.52 7.32
N LYS A 31 -38.14 13.76 7.84
CA LYS A 31 -39.11 14.14 8.88
C LYS A 31 -40.48 14.56 8.35
N SER A 32 -40.68 14.67 7.02
CA SER A 32 -41.98 14.91 6.42
C SER A 32 -42.45 13.65 5.67
N GLY A 33 -43.27 12.85 6.36
CA GLY A 33 -43.74 11.54 5.95
C GLY A 33 -44.44 11.46 4.59
N LYS A 34 -43.70 11.35 3.50
CA LYS A 34 -44.18 10.89 2.18
C LYS A 34 -43.30 9.74 1.70
N GLN A 35 -44.01 8.65 1.33
CA GLN A 35 -43.43 7.41 0.81
C GLN A 35 -42.47 7.68 -0.35
N LEU A 36 -41.25 7.16 -0.24
CA LEU A 36 -40.20 7.21 -1.25
C LEU A 36 -39.64 5.80 -1.48
N ASN A 37 -40.37 4.99 -2.26
CA ASN A 37 -39.90 3.69 -2.77
C ASN A 37 -39.10 3.80 -4.08
N LYS A 38 -38.63 5.01 -4.48
CA LYS A 38 -37.90 5.26 -5.74
C LYS A 38 -36.50 5.89 -5.52
N LEU A 39 -35.95 5.85 -4.31
CA LEU A 39 -34.73 6.58 -3.96
C LEU A 39 -33.40 6.07 -4.57
N PRO A 40 -33.17 4.76 -4.83
CA PRO A 40 -31.88 4.35 -5.39
C PRO A 40 -31.61 4.87 -6.80
N VAL A 41 -32.61 4.77 -7.69
CA VAL A 41 -32.45 5.14 -9.11
C VAL A 41 -32.38 6.66 -9.29
N CYS A 42 -33.23 7.43 -8.57
CA CYS A 42 -33.15 8.89 -8.60
C CYS A 42 -31.83 9.42 -8.03
N TYR A 43 -31.24 8.75 -7.04
CA TYR A 43 -29.94 9.12 -6.46
C TYR A 43 -28.81 8.93 -7.47
N GLU A 44 -28.78 7.81 -8.20
CA GLU A 44 -27.78 7.53 -9.25
C GLU A 44 -27.90 8.50 -10.44
N ILE A 45 -29.10 8.82 -10.88
CA ILE A 45 -29.35 9.74 -12.00
C ILE A 45 -28.97 11.18 -11.63
N VAL A 46 -29.31 11.63 -10.43
CA VAL A 46 -28.93 12.97 -9.94
C VAL A 46 -27.41 13.06 -9.78
N THR A 47 -26.76 11.98 -9.32
CA THR A 47 -25.29 11.93 -9.22
C THR A 47 -24.62 11.92 -10.59
N LEU A 48 -25.16 11.23 -11.59
CA LEU A 48 -24.66 11.26 -12.98
C LEU A 48 -24.83 12.64 -13.63
N SER A 49 -25.98 13.28 -13.45
CA SER A 49 -26.25 14.63 -13.97
C SER A 49 -25.36 15.70 -13.30
N LEU A 50 -25.16 15.61 -11.98
CA LEU A 50 -24.24 16.49 -11.24
C LEU A 50 -22.77 16.23 -11.63
N ARG A 51 -22.38 14.98 -11.87
CA ARG A 51 -21.05 14.60 -12.37
C ARG A 51 -20.76 15.22 -13.74
N LYS A 52 -21.72 15.20 -14.68
CA LYS A 52 -21.58 15.87 -15.98
C LYS A 52 -21.40 17.37 -15.84
N LYS A 53 -22.18 18.02 -14.99
CA LYS A 53 -22.10 19.47 -14.77
C LYS A 53 -20.79 19.89 -14.13
N MET A 54 -20.29 19.12 -13.15
CA MET A 54 -19.03 19.40 -12.46
C MET A 54 -17.80 19.03 -13.30
N ALA A 55 -17.87 18.00 -14.14
CA ALA A 55 -16.80 17.69 -15.10
C ALA A 55 -16.59 18.82 -16.10
N ALA A 56 -17.68 19.47 -16.55
CA ALA A 56 -17.60 20.65 -17.43
C ALA A 56 -17.02 21.88 -16.71
N GLU A 57 -17.24 22.01 -15.39
CA GLU A 57 -16.67 23.09 -14.57
C GLU A 57 -15.19 22.84 -14.18
N LEU A 58 -14.78 21.57 -14.09
CA LEU A 58 -13.42 21.18 -13.69
C LEU A 58 -12.40 21.26 -14.84
N TYR A 59 -12.85 21.23 -16.10
CA TYR A 59 -11.96 21.29 -17.27
C TYR A 59 -12.37 22.42 -18.24
N PRO A 60 -12.14 23.70 -17.90
CA PRO A 60 -12.30 24.78 -18.88
C PRO A 60 -11.22 24.64 -19.95
N ALA A 61 -11.63 24.72 -21.21
CA ALA A 61 -10.76 24.59 -22.37
C ALA A 61 -9.63 25.64 -22.40
N SER A 62 -8.47 25.15 -22.84
CA SER A 62 -7.25 25.86 -23.27
C SER A 62 -6.17 26.20 -22.23
N ILE A 63 -4.96 25.66 -22.49
CA ILE A 63 -3.75 26.47 -22.73
C ILE A 63 -2.77 25.62 -23.55
N ASN A 64 -2.40 26.15 -24.74
CA ASN A 64 -1.25 25.73 -25.54
C ASN A 64 0.05 25.98 -24.79
N THR A 65 0.94 24.99 -24.69
CA THR A 65 2.37 25.24 -24.45
C THR A 65 3.21 24.32 -25.30
N ASN A 66 3.85 24.96 -26.28
CA ASN A 66 5.02 24.44 -27.00
C ASN A 66 6.19 24.29 -26.01
N LEU A 67 6.82 23.13 -25.95
CA LEU A 67 8.13 22.95 -25.32
C LEU A 67 9.04 22.12 -26.23
N PRO A 68 10.33 22.50 -26.36
CA PRO A 68 11.25 21.88 -27.29
C PRO A 68 11.88 20.58 -26.72
N ASN A 69 12.20 19.69 -27.67
CA ASN A 69 12.96 18.47 -27.48
C ASN A 69 14.32 18.69 -26.80
N SER A 70 14.61 17.92 -25.75
CA SER A 70 15.98 17.62 -25.36
C SER A 70 16.12 16.13 -25.02
N ASN A 71 17.02 15.49 -25.79
CA ASN A 71 17.46 14.11 -25.63
C ASN A 71 18.03 13.85 -24.23
N SER A 72 17.60 12.78 -23.56
CA SER A 72 18.44 12.08 -22.61
C SER A 72 18.09 10.60 -22.53
N THR A 73 19.13 9.82 -22.57
CA THR A 73 19.32 8.38 -22.58
C THR A 73 18.46 7.59 -21.62
N ALA A 74 17.80 6.56 -22.18
CA ALA A 74 17.03 5.54 -21.47
C ALA A 74 17.95 4.62 -20.66
N VAL A 75 17.63 4.46 -19.37
CA VAL A 75 18.05 3.32 -18.56
C VAL A 75 16.82 2.45 -18.37
N THR A 76 16.85 1.28 -18.99
CA THR A 76 15.80 0.26 -18.92
C THR A 76 15.75 -0.39 -17.54
N ALA A 77 14.72 -0.12 -16.79
CA ALA A 77 14.33 -0.93 -15.63
C ALA A 77 13.25 -1.94 -16.09
N ALA A 78 13.56 -3.21 -16.01
CA ALA A 78 12.67 -4.30 -16.39
C ALA A 78 11.53 -4.45 -15.36
N SER A 79 10.32 -4.10 -15.75
CA SER A 79 9.09 -4.40 -14.98
C SER A 79 8.77 -5.88 -15.07
N LYS A 80 8.71 -6.56 -13.93
CA LYS A 80 8.21 -7.94 -13.83
C LYS A 80 6.69 -7.93 -13.92
N LYS A 81 6.14 -8.50 -14.99
CA LYS A 81 4.71 -8.83 -15.13
C LYS A 81 4.38 -9.99 -14.20
N THR A 82 3.48 -9.76 -13.26
CA THR A 82 2.89 -10.84 -12.45
C THR A 82 1.53 -11.18 -13.06
N ILE A 83 1.46 -12.33 -13.74
CA ILE A 83 0.22 -12.90 -14.27
C ILE A 83 -0.36 -13.80 -13.20
N VAL A 84 -1.51 -13.46 -12.64
CA VAL A 84 -2.30 -14.37 -11.80
C VAL A 84 -3.19 -15.18 -12.73
N GLN A 85 -2.72 -16.36 -13.13
CA GLN A 85 -3.53 -17.34 -13.84
C GLN A 85 -4.27 -18.24 -12.84
N VAL A 86 -5.59 -18.23 -12.93
CA VAL A 86 -6.42 -19.30 -12.36
C VAL A 86 -6.39 -20.45 -13.36
N THR A 87 -5.60 -21.48 -13.06
CA THR A 87 -5.39 -22.63 -13.93
C THR A 87 -6.58 -23.58 -13.84
N GLN A 88 -7.33 -23.73 -14.94
CA GLN A 88 -8.03 -24.97 -15.23
C GLN A 88 -7.29 -25.67 -16.38
N THR A 89 -6.78 -26.85 -16.08
CA THR A 89 -6.05 -27.72 -17.01
C THR A 89 -6.97 -28.24 -18.11
N VAL A 90 -6.68 -27.89 -19.35
CA VAL A 90 -7.15 -28.60 -20.52
C VAL A 90 -5.95 -28.91 -21.43
N THR A 91 -5.73 -30.18 -21.65
CA THR A 91 -4.68 -30.76 -22.48
C THR A 91 -4.86 -30.39 -23.96
N THR A 92 -3.78 -29.88 -24.59
CA THR A 92 -3.70 -29.63 -26.04
C THR A 92 -3.03 -30.81 -26.77
N PRO A 93 -3.47 -31.19 -27.97
CA PRO A 93 -2.64 -31.97 -28.90
C PRO A 93 -1.91 -31.05 -29.88
N THR A 94 -0.63 -31.30 -29.99
CA THR A 94 0.31 -30.73 -30.96
C THR A 94 -0.04 -31.15 -32.38
N THR A 95 -0.14 -30.20 -33.32
CA THR A 95 -0.12 -30.55 -34.75
C THR A 95 0.83 -29.65 -35.52
N THR A 96 1.76 -30.32 -36.19
CA THR A 96 2.82 -29.81 -37.06
C THR A 96 2.25 -29.19 -38.34
N ALA A 97 2.78 -28.00 -38.70
CA ALA A 97 2.46 -27.34 -39.95
C ALA A 97 3.23 -27.96 -41.13
N THR A 98 2.53 -28.45 -42.14
CA THR A 98 3.07 -28.74 -43.47
C THR A 98 2.40 -27.84 -44.49
N GLN A 99 3.20 -27.04 -45.19
CA GLN A 99 2.76 -26.21 -46.32
C GLN A 99 2.41 -27.10 -47.51
N GLN A 100 1.19 -26.94 -48.03
CA GLN A 100 0.89 -27.33 -49.42
C GLN A 100 0.00 -26.27 -50.07
N ASN A 101 0.48 -25.73 -51.17
CA ASN A 101 -0.25 -24.92 -52.15
C ASN A 101 -1.29 -25.77 -52.86
N ILE A 102 -2.58 -25.34 -52.85
CA ILE A 102 -3.56 -25.77 -53.86
C ILE A 102 -4.50 -24.60 -54.15
N ASN A 103 -4.68 -24.35 -55.42
CA ASN A 103 -5.53 -23.34 -56.06
C ASN A 103 -7.04 -23.59 -55.90
N ASN A 104 -7.75 -22.50 -55.81
CA ASN A 104 -9.09 -22.14 -56.34
C ASN A 104 -10.39 -22.74 -55.78
N ASN A 105 -11.19 -21.77 -55.36
CA ASN A 105 -12.65 -21.66 -55.43
C ASN A 105 -13.51 -22.38 -54.38
N ASN A 106 -14.25 -21.51 -53.69
CA ASN A 106 -15.23 -21.74 -52.64
C ASN A 106 -14.67 -21.94 -51.23
N VAL A 107 -13.98 -20.93 -50.72
CA VAL A 107 -13.92 -20.71 -49.28
C VAL A 107 -15.26 -20.08 -48.91
N GLU A 108 -16.22 -20.85 -48.43
CA GLU A 108 -17.22 -20.39 -47.49
C GLU A 108 -16.40 -19.72 -46.38
N THR A 109 -16.39 -18.38 -46.33
CA THR A 109 -15.79 -17.65 -45.24
C THR A 109 -16.56 -18.04 -44.00
N ALA A 110 -16.05 -19.00 -43.24
CA ALA A 110 -16.64 -19.41 -41.97
C ALA A 110 -16.88 -18.12 -41.18
N SER A 111 -18.14 -17.86 -40.82
CA SER A 111 -18.47 -16.65 -40.09
C SER A 111 -17.64 -16.60 -38.82
N TRP A 112 -17.20 -15.40 -38.40
CA TRP A 112 -16.40 -15.24 -37.17
C TRP A 112 -17.07 -15.88 -35.94
N GLN A 113 -18.42 -15.97 -35.95
CA GLN A 113 -19.17 -16.67 -34.92
C GLN A 113 -18.92 -18.18 -34.90
N ALA A 114 -18.69 -18.80 -36.05
CA ALA A 114 -18.42 -20.22 -36.15
C ALA A 114 -16.98 -20.59 -35.73
N THR A 115 -16.03 -19.64 -35.85
CA THR A 115 -14.63 -19.87 -35.44
C THR A 115 -14.40 -19.72 -33.94
N HIS A 116 -15.36 -19.15 -33.18
CA HIS A 116 -15.30 -18.96 -31.73
C HIS A 116 -16.44 -19.73 -31.06
N PRO A 117 -16.16 -20.88 -30.43
CA PRO A 117 -17.20 -21.82 -29.98
C PRO A 117 -18.03 -21.31 -28.82
N THR A 118 -17.47 -20.48 -27.94
CA THR A 118 -18.18 -19.96 -26.76
C THR A 118 -18.69 -18.55 -26.94
N LEU A 119 -19.79 -18.20 -26.25
CA LEU A 119 -20.31 -16.84 -26.21
C LEU A 119 -19.27 -15.86 -25.61
N ARG A 120 -18.51 -16.33 -24.62
CA ARG A 120 -17.45 -15.55 -23.99
C ARG A 120 -16.38 -15.14 -25.00
N GLU A 121 -15.88 -16.07 -25.80
CA GLU A 121 -14.88 -15.78 -26.83
C GLU A 121 -15.44 -14.79 -27.88
N ARG A 122 -16.70 -14.98 -28.30
CA ARG A 122 -17.35 -14.07 -29.25
C ARG A 122 -17.51 -12.67 -28.68
N ASN A 123 -17.92 -12.55 -27.41
CA ASN A 123 -18.01 -11.25 -26.74
C ASN A 123 -16.64 -10.60 -26.58
N ALA A 124 -15.60 -11.37 -26.22
CA ALA A 124 -14.24 -10.86 -26.09
C ALA A 124 -13.73 -10.21 -27.39
N LEU A 125 -14.11 -10.74 -28.57
CA LEU A 125 -13.77 -10.16 -29.88
C LEU A 125 -14.46 -8.81 -30.12
N MET A 126 -15.60 -8.57 -29.48
CA MET A 126 -16.34 -7.30 -29.60
C MET A 126 -15.77 -6.19 -28.74
N PHE A 127 -14.83 -6.50 -27.83
CA PHE A 127 -14.15 -5.52 -27.00
C PHE A 127 -13.34 -4.55 -27.85
N ASN A 128 -13.57 -3.25 -27.66
CA ASN A 128 -12.91 -2.15 -28.38
C ASN A 128 -12.94 -2.33 -29.93
N ASN A 129 -14.08 -2.81 -30.45
CA ASN A 129 -14.30 -3.14 -31.85
C ASN A 129 -15.50 -2.36 -32.38
N GLU A 130 -15.37 -1.77 -33.56
CA GLU A 130 -16.44 -1.04 -34.24
C GLU A 130 -17.56 -1.93 -34.78
N LEU A 131 -17.31 -3.24 -34.87
CA LEU A 131 -18.30 -4.19 -35.39
C LEU A 131 -19.54 -4.21 -34.51
N MET A 132 -20.69 -3.79 -35.04
CA MET A 132 -21.98 -3.64 -34.35
C MET A 132 -21.95 -2.67 -33.16
N ALA A 133 -20.95 -1.78 -33.04
CA ALA A 133 -20.94 -0.76 -32.01
C ALA A 133 -22.10 0.20 -32.17
N ASP A 134 -22.84 0.43 -31.07
CA ASP A 134 -24.02 1.32 -31.02
C ASP A 134 -23.83 2.48 -30.05
N VAL A 135 -22.65 2.60 -29.45
CA VAL A 135 -22.21 3.73 -28.62
C VAL A 135 -20.71 3.93 -28.71
N HIS A 136 -20.27 5.19 -28.60
CA HIS A 136 -18.87 5.57 -28.52
C HIS A 136 -18.63 6.40 -27.27
N PHE A 137 -17.55 6.10 -26.57
CA PHE A 137 -17.12 6.89 -25.42
C PHE A 137 -15.90 7.73 -25.76
N VAL A 138 -15.92 9.00 -25.36
CA VAL A 138 -14.72 9.86 -25.38
C VAL A 138 -14.22 9.96 -23.95
N VAL A 139 -13.21 9.17 -23.63
CA VAL A 139 -12.72 8.94 -22.27
C VAL A 139 -11.42 9.69 -22.03
N GLY A 140 -11.32 10.35 -20.91
CA GLY A 140 -10.14 11.11 -20.49
C GLY A 140 -10.30 12.62 -20.58
N PRO A 141 -9.33 13.37 -20.05
CA PRO A 141 -9.37 14.82 -20.03
C PRO A 141 -9.25 15.41 -21.43
N PRO A 142 -9.77 16.63 -21.66
CA PRO A 142 -9.62 17.33 -22.93
C PRO A 142 -8.16 17.43 -23.36
N GLY A 143 -7.86 17.03 -24.61
CA GLY A 143 -6.51 16.99 -25.15
C GLY A 143 -5.74 15.69 -24.94
N ALA A 144 -6.25 14.77 -24.08
CA ALA A 144 -5.71 13.43 -23.88
C ALA A 144 -6.83 12.37 -23.86
N SER A 145 -7.97 12.65 -24.48
CA SER A 145 -9.11 11.74 -24.55
C SER A 145 -8.92 10.69 -25.64
N GLN A 146 -9.47 9.49 -25.41
CA GLN A 146 -9.50 8.39 -26.36
C GLN A 146 -10.95 8.06 -26.71
N LYS A 147 -11.23 7.85 -28.01
CA LYS A 147 -12.53 7.35 -28.47
C LYS A 147 -12.53 5.82 -28.40
N VAL A 148 -13.56 5.25 -27.76
CA VAL A 148 -13.70 3.81 -27.50
C VAL A 148 -15.08 3.37 -27.99
N PRO A 149 -15.19 2.50 -29.01
CA PRO A 149 -16.44 1.89 -29.43
C PRO A 149 -16.92 0.86 -28.41
N ALA A 150 -18.24 0.73 -28.25
CA ALA A 150 -18.83 -0.22 -27.33
C ALA A 150 -20.27 -0.62 -27.71
N HIS A 151 -20.83 -1.58 -26.96
CA HIS A 151 -22.13 -2.18 -27.22
C HIS A 151 -23.04 -1.99 -25.99
N LYS A 152 -24.07 -1.20 -26.11
CA LYS A 152 -24.99 -0.84 -25.01
C LYS A 152 -25.52 -2.04 -24.25
N TYR A 153 -25.91 -3.10 -24.96
CA TYR A 153 -26.43 -4.31 -24.34
C TYR A 153 -25.40 -4.99 -23.42
N VAL A 154 -24.17 -5.19 -23.88
CA VAL A 154 -23.11 -5.83 -23.10
C VAL A 154 -22.83 -5.03 -21.82
N LEU A 155 -22.70 -3.71 -21.96
CA LEU A 155 -22.43 -2.84 -20.83
C LEU A 155 -23.59 -2.77 -19.83
N ALA A 156 -24.83 -2.75 -20.32
CA ALA A 156 -26.02 -2.73 -19.46
C ALA A 156 -26.20 -4.03 -18.67
N VAL A 157 -25.80 -5.17 -19.23
CA VAL A 157 -25.77 -6.45 -18.52
C VAL A 157 -24.67 -6.46 -17.44
N GLY A 158 -23.51 -5.84 -17.71
CA GLY A 158 -22.36 -5.82 -16.80
C GLY A 158 -22.44 -4.76 -15.69
N SER A 159 -23.30 -3.74 -15.83
CA SER A 159 -23.38 -2.60 -14.90
C SER A 159 -24.78 -1.98 -14.84
N SER A 160 -25.31 -1.86 -13.62
CA SER A 160 -26.59 -1.17 -13.39
C SER A 160 -26.55 0.31 -13.79
N VAL A 161 -25.37 0.96 -13.70
CA VAL A 161 -25.18 2.35 -14.14
C VAL A 161 -25.32 2.47 -15.65
N PHE A 162 -24.69 1.58 -16.42
CA PHE A 162 -24.88 1.53 -17.87
C PHE A 162 -26.29 1.09 -18.26
N GLY A 163 -26.89 0.17 -17.49
CA GLY A 163 -28.29 -0.20 -17.66
C GLY A 163 -29.22 1.01 -17.55
N ALA A 164 -29.05 1.83 -16.52
CA ALA A 164 -29.83 3.06 -16.35
C ALA A 164 -29.49 4.12 -17.41
N MET A 165 -28.23 4.22 -17.81
CA MET A 165 -27.76 5.18 -18.83
C MET A 165 -28.38 4.92 -20.22
N PHE A 166 -28.51 3.65 -20.61
CA PHE A 166 -28.97 3.30 -21.96
C PHE A 166 -30.47 2.91 -22.06
N TYR A 167 -31.01 2.34 -20.99
CA TYR A 167 -32.36 1.75 -20.99
C TYR A 167 -33.26 2.26 -19.85
N GLY A 168 -32.79 3.22 -19.05
CA GLY A 168 -33.56 3.81 -17.96
C GLY A 168 -34.53 4.89 -18.45
N ASP A 169 -35.35 5.41 -17.52
CA ASP A 169 -36.38 6.45 -17.82
C ASP A 169 -35.80 7.77 -18.38
N LEU A 170 -34.49 8.01 -18.16
CA LEU A 170 -33.76 9.17 -18.65
C LEU A 170 -32.56 8.72 -19.50
N ALA A 171 -32.80 7.74 -20.38
CA ALA A 171 -31.74 7.21 -21.24
C ALA A 171 -31.13 8.30 -22.15
N GLU A 172 -29.83 8.24 -22.32
CA GLU A 172 -29.10 9.15 -23.21
C GLU A 172 -29.35 8.76 -24.67
N GLY A 173 -29.85 9.72 -25.45
CA GLY A 173 -30.10 9.52 -26.88
C GLY A 173 -28.82 9.62 -27.74
N ASP A 174 -27.76 10.19 -27.19
CA ASP A 174 -26.53 10.43 -27.92
C ASP A 174 -25.75 9.12 -28.16
N SER A 175 -25.21 8.99 -29.37
CA SER A 175 -24.34 7.89 -29.75
C SER A 175 -22.88 8.11 -29.28
N GLU A 176 -22.54 9.32 -28.82
CA GLU A 176 -21.22 9.67 -28.31
C GLU A 176 -21.33 10.24 -26.89
N ILE A 177 -20.64 9.61 -25.93
CA ILE A 177 -20.71 9.93 -24.50
C ILE A 177 -19.33 10.33 -23.98
N HIS A 178 -19.24 11.51 -23.38
CA HIS A 178 -17.99 12.05 -22.82
C HIS A 178 -17.81 11.64 -21.36
N ILE A 179 -16.64 11.04 -21.04
CA ILE A 179 -16.23 10.61 -19.68
C ILE A 179 -14.87 11.23 -19.36
N PRO A 180 -14.81 12.51 -18.97
CA PRO A 180 -13.54 13.22 -18.79
C PRO A 180 -12.82 12.89 -17.48
N ASP A 181 -13.47 12.22 -16.53
CA ASP A 181 -13.01 11.96 -15.17
C ASP A 181 -12.50 10.53 -14.95
N VAL A 182 -12.47 9.70 -16.00
CA VAL A 182 -11.90 8.35 -15.97
C VAL A 182 -10.70 8.28 -16.90
N GLU A 183 -9.63 7.65 -16.46
CA GLU A 183 -8.47 7.41 -17.29
C GLU A 183 -8.77 6.40 -18.40
N PRO A 184 -8.35 6.64 -19.66
CA PRO A 184 -8.64 5.74 -20.77
C PRO A 184 -8.19 4.29 -20.53
N ALA A 185 -7.00 4.07 -19.98
CA ALA A 185 -6.49 2.74 -19.66
C ALA A 185 -7.38 2.01 -18.64
N ALA A 186 -7.80 2.69 -17.58
CA ALA A 186 -8.69 2.13 -16.56
C ALA A 186 -10.09 1.80 -17.13
N PHE A 187 -10.60 2.66 -18.01
CA PHE A 187 -11.86 2.42 -18.68
C PHE A 187 -11.80 1.21 -19.61
N LEU A 188 -10.70 1.01 -20.34
CA LEU A 188 -10.48 -0.17 -21.17
C LEU A 188 -10.43 -1.46 -20.34
N ILE A 189 -9.77 -1.44 -19.17
CA ILE A 189 -9.76 -2.58 -18.24
C ILE A 189 -11.18 -2.90 -17.75
N LEU A 190 -11.96 -1.88 -17.38
CA LEU A 190 -13.36 -2.02 -17.00
C LEU A 190 -14.18 -2.65 -18.12
N LEU A 191 -14.06 -2.16 -19.36
CA LEU A 191 -14.74 -2.72 -20.51
C LEU A 191 -14.31 -4.15 -20.79
N LYS A 192 -12.98 -4.42 -20.84
CA LYS A 192 -12.48 -5.78 -21.07
C LYS A 192 -13.09 -6.78 -20.10
N TYR A 193 -13.17 -6.42 -18.82
CA TYR A 193 -13.85 -7.25 -17.82
C TYR A 193 -15.33 -7.50 -18.17
N MET A 194 -16.07 -6.48 -18.61
CA MET A 194 -17.51 -6.63 -18.96
C MET A 194 -17.72 -7.53 -20.20
N TYR A 195 -16.76 -7.58 -21.12
CA TYR A 195 -16.87 -8.40 -22.32
C TYR A 195 -16.38 -9.85 -22.14
N SER A 196 -15.39 -10.08 -21.26
CA SER A 196 -14.67 -11.37 -21.19
C SER A 196 -14.56 -11.96 -19.80
N ASP A 197 -14.96 -11.26 -18.74
CA ASP A 197 -14.65 -11.59 -17.33
C ASP A 197 -13.13 -11.74 -17.05
N GLU A 198 -12.28 -11.20 -17.92
CA GLU A 198 -10.83 -11.21 -17.72
C GLU A 198 -10.40 -9.99 -16.94
N ILE A 199 -9.54 -10.22 -15.93
CA ILE A 199 -9.00 -9.18 -15.09
C ILE A 199 -7.48 -9.16 -15.22
N GLU A 200 -6.97 -8.10 -15.83
CA GLU A 200 -5.54 -7.81 -15.91
C GLU A 200 -5.30 -6.48 -15.20
N LEU A 201 -4.58 -6.53 -14.07
CA LEU A 201 -4.29 -5.35 -13.25
C LEU A 201 -2.79 -5.08 -13.23
N GLU A 202 -2.46 -3.80 -13.33
CA GLU A 202 -1.09 -3.29 -13.23
C GLU A 202 -1.03 -2.22 -12.13
N ALA A 203 0.14 -2.07 -11.51
CA ALA A 203 0.32 -1.15 -10.39
C ALA A 203 -0.04 0.30 -10.75
N ASP A 204 0.23 0.71 -11.98
CA ASP A 204 0.02 2.08 -12.45
C ASP A 204 -1.46 2.40 -12.72
N THR A 205 -2.29 1.39 -13.02
CA THR A 205 -3.68 1.57 -13.42
C THR A 205 -4.71 1.11 -12.41
N VAL A 206 -4.29 0.31 -11.41
CA VAL A 206 -5.23 -0.35 -10.48
C VAL A 206 -6.09 0.63 -9.67
N LEU A 207 -5.54 1.77 -9.23
CA LEU A 207 -6.30 2.79 -8.48
C LEU A 207 -7.34 3.48 -9.36
N ALA A 208 -6.98 3.83 -10.59
CA ALA A 208 -7.92 4.39 -11.55
C ALA A 208 -8.98 3.36 -11.97
N THR A 209 -8.59 2.07 -12.07
CA THR A 209 -9.52 0.96 -12.34
C THR A 209 -10.48 0.74 -11.18
N LEU A 210 -10.01 0.82 -9.93
CA LEU A 210 -10.87 0.76 -8.74
C LEU A 210 -11.90 1.91 -8.74
N TYR A 211 -11.45 3.13 -9.06
CA TYR A 211 -12.36 4.27 -9.23
C TYR A 211 -13.45 3.99 -10.29
N ALA A 212 -13.05 3.53 -11.48
CA ALA A 212 -13.99 3.20 -12.55
C ALA A 212 -14.96 2.07 -12.14
N ALA A 213 -14.45 1.01 -11.50
CA ALA A 213 -15.26 -0.11 -11.02
C ALA A 213 -16.30 0.32 -9.97
N LYS A 214 -15.93 1.23 -9.05
CA LYS A 214 -16.86 1.82 -8.07
C LYS A 214 -17.87 2.75 -8.73
N LYS A 215 -17.43 3.61 -9.65
CA LYS A 215 -18.28 4.56 -10.39
C LYS A 215 -19.38 3.84 -11.17
N TYR A 216 -19.02 2.75 -11.83
CA TYR A 216 -19.96 1.96 -12.66
C TYR A 216 -20.56 0.76 -11.94
N ILE A 217 -20.37 0.63 -10.63
CA ILE A 217 -20.92 -0.44 -9.78
C ILE A 217 -20.62 -1.82 -10.35
N VAL A 218 -19.32 -2.14 -10.46
CA VAL A 218 -18.80 -3.46 -10.88
C VAL A 218 -18.05 -4.09 -9.70
N PRO A 219 -18.78 -4.71 -8.74
CA PRO A 219 -18.22 -5.10 -7.45
C PRO A 219 -17.13 -6.17 -7.55
N ALA A 220 -17.22 -7.10 -8.50
CA ALA A 220 -16.22 -8.14 -8.66
C ALA A 220 -14.86 -7.57 -9.12
N LEU A 221 -14.85 -6.62 -10.07
CA LEU A 221 -13.65 -5.92 -10.49
C LEU A 221 -13.10 -5.03 -9.36
N ALA A 222 -13.97 -4.32 -8.63
CA ALA A 222 -13.55 -3.54 -7.47
C ALA A 222 -12.86 -4.41 -6.42
N LYS A 223 -13.43 -5.58 -6.10
CA LYS A 223 -12.83 -6.55 -5.17
C LYS A 223 -11.46 -7.04 -5.66
N ALA A 224 -11.33 -7.35 -6.95
CA ALA A 224 -10.04 -7.77 -7.52
C ALA A 224 -8.98 -6.67 -7.41
N CYS A 225 -9.36 -5.40 -7.67
CA CYS A 225 -8.47 -4.25 -7.47
C CYS A 225 -8.02 -4.12 -6.02
N VAL A 226 -8.93 -4.23 -5.04
CA VAL A 226 -8.60 -4.19 -3.61
C VAL A 226 -7.65 -5.31 -3.24
N THR A 227 -7.92 -6.56 -3.66
CA THR A 227 -7.04 -7.70 -3.42
C THR A 227 -5.64 -7.47 -4.01
N PHE A 228 -5.54 -6.92 -5.22
CA PHE A 228 -4.26 -6.56 -5.84
C PHE A 228 -3.50 -5.52 -5.00
N LEU A 229 -4.19 -4.45 -4.55
CA LEU A 229 -3.60 -3.40 -3.71
C LEU A 229 -3.15 -3.94 -2.36
N GLU A 230 -3.91 -4.85 -1.76
CA GLU A 230 -3.53 -5.51 -0.49
C GLU A 230 -2.29 -6.39 -0.63
N THR A 231 -2.13 -7.08 -1.75
CA THR A 231 -0.96 -7.94 -2.00
C THR A 231 0.29 -7.15 -2.39
N SER A 232 0.13 -5.96 -2.97
CA SER A 232 1.21 -5.04 -3.35
C SER A 232 1.52 -3.96 -2.30
N LEU A 233 0.87 -4.03 -1.13
CA LEU A 233 1.03 -3.06 -0.06
C LEU A 233 2.41 -3.18 0.61
N GLU A 234 3.18 -2.09 0.54
CA GLU A 234 4.50 -1.93 1.14
C GLU A 234 4.60 -0.56 1.83
N ALA A 235 5.61 -0.35 2.67
CA ALA A 235 5.81 0.94 3.35
C ALA A 235 5.85 2.13 2.40
N LYS A 236 6.45 1.97 1.21
CA LYS A 236 6.61 3.05 0.21
C LYS A 236 5.28 3.56 -0.37
N ASN A 237 4.23 2.72 -0.43
CA ASN A 237 2.93 3.08 -1.00
C ASN A 237 1.80 3.13 0.05
N ALA A 238 2.07 2.74 1.30
CA ALA A 238 1.06 2.61 2.34
C ALA A 238 0.32 3.92 2.64
N CYS A 239 1.00 5.07 2.60
CA CYS A 239 0.37 6.36 2.87
C CYS A 239 -0.59 6.79 1.74
N VAL A 240 -0.21 6.58 0.48
CA VAL A 240 -1.09 6.84 -0.68
C VAL A 240 -2.29 5.91 -0.65
N LEU A 241 -2.06 4.61 -0.43
CA LEU A 241 -3.14 3.62 -0.35
C LEU A 241 -4.07 3.89 0.84
N LEU A 242 -3.55 4.40 1.97
CA LEU A 242 -4.37 4.84 3.10
C LEU A 242 -5.34 5.96 2.69
N SER A 243 -4.84 6.99 2.00
CA SER A 243 -5.67 8.09 1.52
C SER A 243 -6.74 7.59 0.56
N GLN A 244 -6.37 6.73 -0.39
CA GLN A 244 -7.29 6.18 -1.39
C GLN A 244 -8.31 5.20 -0.79
N SER A 245 -7.89 4.30 0.10
CA SER A 245 -8.79 3.33 0.75
C SER A 245 -9.86 4.00 1.60
N ARG A 246 -9.51 5.11 2.26
CA ARG A 246 -10.49 5.93 3.01
C ARG A 246 -11.47 6.63 2.08
N LEU A 247 -10.99 7.08 0.94
CA LEU A 247 -11.78 7.73 -0.08
C LEU A 247 -12.80 6.78 -0.73
N PHE A 248 -12.38 5.55 -1.00
CA PHE A 248 -13.22 4.51 -1.60
C PHE A 248 -14.02 3.69 -0.57
N GLU A 249 -13.93 4.05 0.72
CA GLU A 249 -14.62 3.34 1.81
C GLU A 249 -14.28 1.83 1.84
N GLU A 250 -12.96 1.53 1.73
CA GLU A 250 -12.41 0.17 1.84
C GLU A 250 -11.79 -0.06 3.22
N PRO A 251 -12.58 -0.50 4.21
CA PRO A 251 -12.12 -0.58 5.61
C PRO A 251 -11.03 -1.62 5.82
N GLU A 252 -11.04 -2.74 5.09
CA GLU A 252 -10.03 -3.79 5.21
C GLU A 252 -8.67 -3.30 4.70
N LEU A 253 -8.62 -2.70 3.50
CA LEU A 253 -7.41 -2.09 2.96
C LEU A 253 -6.92 -0.95 3.86
N THR A 254 -7.83 -0.12 4.39
CA THR A 254 -7.49 0.95 5.35
C THR A 254 -6.80 0.37 6.59
N GLN A 255 -7.33 -0.70 7.17
CA GLN A 255 -6.74 -1.35 8.35
C GLN A 255 -5.35 -1.91 8.04
N ARG A 256 -5.17 -2.56 6.90
CA ARG A 256 -3.86 -3.08 6.46
C ARG A 256 -2.84 -1.97 6.22
N CYS A 257 -3.25 -0.84 5.63
CA CYS A 257 -2.37 0.33 5.49
C CYS A 257 -1.89 0.82 6.86
N TRP A 258 -2.77 0.85 7.87
CA TRP A 258 -2.38 1.24 9.22
C TRP A 258 -1.38 0.27 9.86
N GLU A 259 -1.55 -1.03 9.68
CA GLU A 259 -0.60 -2.02 10.19
C GLU A 259 0.81 -1.80 9.63
N VAL A 260 0.92 -1.53 8.33
CA VAL A 260 2.20 -1.24 7.68
C VAL A 260 2.78 0.10 8.16
N ILE A 261 1.96 1.17 8.19
CA ILE A 261 2.40 2.50 8.60
C ILE A 261 2.85 2.50 10.06
N ASP A 262 2.15 1.80 10.95
CA ASP A 262 2.52 1.73 12.36
C ASP A 262 3.81 0.92 12.57
N ALA A 263 3.92 -0.26 11.95
CA ALA A 263 5.07 -1.15 12.15
C ALA A 263 6.35 -0.64 11.45
N GLN A 264 6.21 -0.10 10.25
CA GLN A 264 7.32 0.40 9.41
C GLN A 264 7.28 1.93 9.28
N ALA A 265 6.97 2.63 10.36
CA ALA A 265 6.67 4.06 10.36
C ALA A 265 7.79 4.91 9.75
N GLU A 266 9.06 4.62 10.05
CA GLU A 266 10.18 5.36 9.48
C GLU A 266 10.24 5.23 7.95
N LEU A 267 10.08 4.00 7.41
CA LEU A 267 10.06 3.76 5.97
C LEU A 267 8.86 4.42 5.29
N ALA A 268 7.68 4.33 5.90
CA ALA A 268 6.45 4.91 5.36
C ALA A 268 6.51 6.44 5.32
N LEU A 269 6.98 7.07 6.41
CA LEU A 269 7.08 8.53 6.51
C LEU A 269 8.18 9.14 5.64
N ARG A 270 9.25 8.40 5.35
CA ARG A 270 10.32 8.85 4.44
C ARG A 270 10.05 8.56 2.97
N SER A 271 8.95 7.89 2.65
CA SER A 271 8.60 7.57 1.27
C SER A 271 8.11 8.80 0.50
N GLU A 272 8.28 8.78 -0.82
CA GLU A 272 7.67 9.77 -1.72
C GLU A 272 6.15 9.80 -1.56
N GLY A 273 5.54 8.61 -1.36
CA GLY A 273 4.10 8.47 -1.15
C GLY A 273 3.57 9.24 0.06
N PHE A 274 4.35 9.45 1.12
CA PHE A 274 3.95 10.34 2.22
C PHE A 274 3.86 11.80 1.77
N CYS A 275 4.76 12.23 0.89
CA CYS A 275 4.76 13.59 0.36
C CYS A 275 3.60 13.87 -0.62
N GLU A 276 2.94 12.85 -1.15
CA GLU A 276 1.85 12.97 -2.13
C GLU A 276 0.46 13.11 -1.50
N ILE A 277 0.28 12.71 -0.24
CA ILE A 277 -1.03 12.70 0.41
C ILE A 277 -1.51 14.10 0.79
N ASP A 278 -2.81 14.23 1.00
CA ASP A 278 -3.47 15.47 1.44
C ASP A 278 -3.20 15.79 2.92
N LEU A 279 -3.36 17.08 3.29
CA LEU A 279 -3.15 17.55 4.64
C LEU A 279 -3.99 16.79 5.69
N GLN A 280 -5.23 16.44 5.36
CA GLN A 280 -6.11 15.72 6.30
C GLN A 280 -5.54 14.34 6.61
N THR A 281 -5.02 13.64 5.61
CA THR A 281 -4.37 12.34 5.80
C THR A 281 -3.06 12.48 6.59
N VAL A 282 -2.25 13.52 6.31
CA VAL A 282 -1.06 13.84 7.13
C VAL A 282 -1.45 14.04 8.60
N GLU A 283 -2.45 14.87 8.89
CA GLU A 283 -2.90 15.10 10.26
C GLU A 283 -3.33 13.81 10.97
N ILE A 284 -4.03 12.92 10.27
CA ILE A 284 -4.48 11.65 10.84
C ILE A 284 -3.30 10.73 11.14
N ILE A 285 -2.30 10.67 10.25
CA ILE A 285 -1.08 9.89 10.48
C ILE A 285 -0.31 10.48 11.66
N LEU A 286 -0.09 11.79 11.70
CA LEU A 286 0.65 12.46 12.79
C LEU A 286 -0.04 12.38 14.16
N LYS A 287 -1.36 12.18 14.21
CA LYS A 287 -2.11 11.96 15.46
C LYS A 287 -1.97 10.54 16.03
N ARG A 288 -1.47 9.57 15.26
CA ARG A 288 -1.44 8.17 15.71
C ARG A 288 -0.50 7.94 16.88
N GLU A 289 -0.99 7.24 17.88
CA GLU A 289 -0.21 6.82 19.06
C GLU A 289 0.74 5.65 18.77
N THR A 290 0.45 4.88 17.73
CA THR A 290 1.09 3.61 17.41
C THR A 290 2.25 3.71 16.44
N LEU A 291 2.55 4.92 15.90
CA LEU A 291 3.72 5.11 15.03
C LEU A 291 5.01 4.65 15.72
N ASN A 292 5.64 3.61 15.19
CA ASN A 292 6.83 2.99 15.76
C ASN A 292 8.11 3.64 15.21
N THR A 293 8.31 4.95 15.49
CA THR A 293 9.49 5.70 15.07
C THR A 293 9.79 6.85 16.02
N ARG A 294 10.96 7.47 15.85
CA ARG A 294 11.40 8.64 16.63
C ARG A 294 10.72 9.92 16.15
N GLU A 295 10.45 10.85 17.05
CA GLU A 295 9.80 12.13 16.70
C GLU A 295 10.67 12.99 15.76
N ALA A 296 11.99 12.86 15.78
CA ALA A 296 12.86 13.52 14.82
C ALA A 296 12.57 13.11 13.38
N VAL A 297 12.25 11.82 13.16
CA VAL A 297 11.82 11.30 11.84
C VAL A 297 10.45 11.86 11.46
N VAL A 298 9.52 11.88 12.41
CA VAL A 298 8.16 12.43 12.20
C VAL A 298 8.24 13.92 11.82
N PHE A 299 9.08 14.69 12.50
CA PHE A 299 9.31 16.10 12.21
C PHE A 299 9.89 16.31 10.82
N GLN A 300 10.95 15.55 10.46
CA GLN A 300 11.56 15.66 9.15
C GLN A 300 10.57 15.31 8.03
N ALA A 301 9.80 14.25 8.19
CA ALA A 301 8.76 13.87 7.23
C ALA A 301 7.71 14.98 7.05
N ALA A 302 7.28 15.62 8.13
CA ALA A 302 6.37 16.78 8.06
C ALA A 302 6.98 17.94 7.27
N LEU A 303 8.28 18.21 7.43
CA LEU A 303 8.99 19.22 6.63
C LEU A 303 9.07 18.85 5.15
N ASP A 304 9.41 17.61 4.84
CA ASP A 304 9.52 17.13 3.46
C ASP A 304 8.17 17.20 2.74
N TRP A 305 7.10 16.82 3.44
CA TRP A 305 5.73 16.99 2.95
C TRP A 305 5.40 18.47 2.71
N ALA A 306 5.79 19.37 3.63
CA ALA A 306 5.54 20.80 3.48
C ALA A 306 6.28 21.40 2.27
N VAL A 307 7.49 20.92 1.98
CA VAL A 307 8.24 21.32 0.77
C VAL A 307 7.50 20.86 -0.49
N ALA A 308 7.02 19.61 -0.50
CA ALA A 308 6.26 19.06 -1.62
C ALA A 308 4.93 19.82 -1.82
N GLU A 309 4.22 20.14 -0.73
CA GLU A 309 2.97 20.89 -0.78
C GLU A 309 3.17 22.34 -1.26
N CYS A 310 4.24 23.01 -0.83
CA CYS A 310 4.59 24.32 -1.36
C CYS A 310 4.78 24.27 -2.88
N LYS A 311 5.49 23.25 -3.38
CA LYS A 311 5.68 23.05 -4.82
C LYS A 311 4.35 22.83 -5.56
N ARG A 312 3.45 21.98 -5.01
CA ARG A 312 2.10 21.75 -5.57
C ARG A 312 1.27 23.04 -5.66
N GLN A 313 1.43 23.93 -4.69
CA GLN A 313 0.74 25.22 -4.69
C GLN A 313 1.47 26.32 -5.48
N GLY A 314 2.59 26.00 -6.13
CA GLY A 314 3.39 26.99 -6.85
C GLY A 314 4.09 28.01 -5.94
N LEU A 315 4.30 27.65 -4.67
CA LEU A 315 4.94 28.50 -3.66
C LEU A 315 6.42 28.11 -3.51
N GLY A 316 7.30 29.09 -3.30
CA GLY A 316 8.66 28.82 -2.86
C GLY A 316 8.66 28.16 -1.47
N PRO A 317 9.53 27.15 -1.20
CA PRO A 317 9.56 26.43 0.10
C PRO A 317 10.27 27.23 1.19
N THR A 318 9.86 28.48 1.41
CA THR A 318 10.34 29.33 2.50
C THR A 318 9.80 28.86 3.86
N SER A 319 10.46 29.22 4.96
CA SER A 319 10.01 28.93 6.33
C SER A 319 8.55 29.32 6.56
N ARG A 320 8.19 30.53 6.12
CA ARG A 320 6.83 31.07 6.22
C ARG A 320 5.82 30.20 5.47
N ASN A 321 6.15 29.81 4.22
CA ASN A 321 5.24 29.02 3.39
C ASN A 321 5.13 27.58 3.91
N LYS A 322 6.25 26.94 4.30
CA LYS A 322 6.24 25.62 4.93
C LYS A 322 5.35 25.59 6.18
N ARG A 323 5.51 26.60 7.05
CA ARG A 323 4.68 26.75 8.25
C ARG A 323 3.20 26.96 7.91
N ALA A 324 2.91 27.76 6.89
CA ALA A 324 1.54 28.06 6.47
C ALA A 324 0.83 26.80 5.93
N VAL A 325 1.50 25.98 5.11
CA VAL A 325 0.90 24.75 4.55
C VAL A 325 0.75 23.66 5.61
N LEU A 326 1.66 23.58 6.60
CA LEU A 326 1.52 22.66 7.74
C LEU A 326 0.38 23.06 8.67
N GLY A 327 0.22 24.35 8.93
CA GLY A 327 -0.80 24.85 9.81
C GLY A 327 -0.84 24.10 11.16
N LYS A 328 -1.98 23.52 11.50
CA LYS A 328 -2.18 22.76 12.76
C LYS A 328 -1.41 21.43 12.79
N ALA A 329 -1.04 20.86 11.65
CA ALA A 329 -0.29 19.61 11.60
C ALA A 329 1.08 19.72 12.27
N LEU A 330 1.71 20.90 12.25
CA LEU A 330 2.98 21.14 12.95
C LEU A 330 2.88 20.81 14.45
N TYR A 331 1.76 21.17 15.09
CA TYR A 331 1.52 20.94 16.51
C TYR A 331 1.06 19.52 16.86
N LEU A 332 1.05 18.61 15.90
CA LEU A 332 0.84 17.18 16.14
C LEU A 332 2.16 16.44 16.35
N VAL A 333 3.27 17.06 15.98
CA VAL A 333 4.62 16.53 16.24
C VAL A 333 4.97 16.73 17.69
N ARG A 334 5.48 15.71 18.35
CA ARG A 334 5.77 15.72 19.80
C ARG A 334 7.19 16.19 20.08
N ILE A 335 7.54 17.37 19.58
CA ILE A 335 8.89 17.96 19.67
C ILE A 335 9.48 17.87 21.09
N PRO A 336 8.74 18.14 22.19
CA PRO A 336 9.30 18.06 23.55
C PRO A 336 9.69 16.64 23.99
N THR A 337 9.40 15.61 23.18
CA THR A 337 9.74 14.20 23.48
C THR A 337 11.00 13.72 22.75
N MET A 338 11.58 14.52 21.86
CA MET A 338 12.89 14.30 21.25
C MET A 338 13.98 14.31 22.32
N THR A 339 15.17 13.82 21.99
CA THR A 339 16.35 14.13 22.82
C THR A 339 16.76 15.59 22.60
N LEU A 340 17.47 16.19 23.59
CA LEU A 340 18.00 17.55 23.43
C LEU A 340 18.88 17.68 22.18
N GLU A 341 19.66 16.66 21.89
CA GLU A 341 20.55 16.60 20.74
C GLU A 341 19.77 16.55 19.43
N GLU A 342 18.74 15.70 19.33
CA GLU A 342 17.86 15.63 18.16
C GLU A 342 17.13 16.95 17.91
N PHE A 343 16.66 17.61 18.97
CA PHE A 343 16.04 18.91 18.86
C PHE A 343 17.02 19.99 18.39
N ALA A 344 18.19 20.09 19.06
CA ALA A 344 19.16 21.13 18.77
C ALA A 344 19.76 21.02 17.36
N ASN A 345 20.02 19.80 16.88
CA ASN A 345 20.61 19.54 15.56
C ASN A 345 19.58 19.43 14.43
N GLY A 346 18.31 19.35 14.74
CA GLY A 346 17.22 19.18 13.77
C GLY A 346 16.16 20.29 13.86
N ALA A 347 15.16 20.10 14.70
CA ALA A 347 13.99 20.95 14.73
C ALA A 347 14.29 22.42 15.02
N ALA A 348 15.22 22.70 15.93
CA ALA A 348 15.65 24.06 16.28
C ALA A 348 16.32 24.84 15.13
N GLN A 349 16.88 24.11 14.15
CA GLN A 349 17.57 24.69 12.98
C GLN A 349 16.68 24.74 11.73
N SER A 350 15.45 24.27 11.82
CA SER A 350 14.59 24.05 10.66
C SER A 350 13.92 25.30 10.07
N ASP A 351 14.09 26.45 10.68
CA ASP A 351 13.42 27.72 10.34
C ASP A 351 11.88 27.72 10.43
N VAL A 352 11.25 26.59 10.66
CA VAL A 352 9.78 26.46 10.72
C VAL A 352 9.23 26.86 12.09
N LEU A 353 10.02 26.62 13.14
CA LEU A 353 9.69 27.05 14.49
C LEU A 353 9.99 28.55 14.66
N THR A 354 9.17 29.23 15.44
CA THR A 354 9.47 30.61 15.84
C THR A 354 10.60 30.62 16.87
N LEU A 355 11.25 31.77 17.02
CA LEU A 355 12.28 31.95 18.03
C LEU A 355 11.75 31.67 19.46
N GLU A 356 10.52 32.10 19.73
CA GLU A 356 9.83 31.88 21.01
C GLU A 356 9.57 30.38 21.24
N GLU A 357 9.03 29.68 20.25
CA GLU A 357 8.82 28.24 20.34
C GLU A 357 10.13 27.49 20.57
N THR A 358 11.18 27.86 19.85
CA THR A 358 12.52 27.26 19.99
C THR A 358 13.09 27.51 21.37
N HIS A 359 13.01 28.74 21.87
CA HIS A 359 13.45 29.11 23.21
C HIS A 359 12.67 28.32 24.28
N ASP A 360 11.36 28.25 24.17
CA ASP A 360 10.52 27.56 25.16
C ASP A 360 10.77 26.05 25.18
N VAL A 361 11.03 25.43 24.01
CA VAL A 361 11.42 24.01 23.96
C VAL A 361 12.80 23.79 24.57
N PHE A 362 13.78 24.71 24.39
CA PHE A 362 15.06 24.60 25.11
C PHE A 362 14.86 24.71 26.63
N LEU A 363 14.03 25.64 27.10
CA LEU A 363 13.68 25.75 28.53
C LEU A 363 12.96 24.49 29.03
N TRP A 364 12.14 23.85 28.18
CA TRP A 364 11.49 22.59 28.53
C TRP A 364 12.50 21.50 28.88
N TYR A 365 13.65 21.44 28.19
CA TYR A 365 14.70 20.46 28.49
C TYR A 365 15.51 20.84 29.73
N THR A 366 15.82 22.11 29.91
CA THR A 366 16.89 22.58 30.81
C THR A 366 16.39 23.25 32.08
N ALA A 367 15.21 23.91 32.08
CA ALA A 367 14.73 24.67 33.20
C ALA A 367 14.01 23.82 34.26
N ALA A 368 14.15 24.22 35.53
CA ALA A 368 13.42 23.62 36.65
C ALA A 368 11.90 23.90 36.52
N ASN A 369 11.54 25.14 36.20
CA ASN A 369 10.15 25.54 35.91
C ASN A 369 9.93 25.45 34.40
N LYS A 370 9.15 24.45 33.96
CA LYS A 370 8.91 24.20 32.55
C LYS A 370 7.84 25.10 31.97
N PRO A 371 8.07 25.72 30.81
CA PRO A 371 7.09 26.59 30.16
C PRO A 371 5.87 25.81 29.66
N LYS A 372 4.80 26.53 29.35
CA LYS A 372 3.65 25.96 28.65
C LYS A 372 3.98 25.87 27.17
N LEU A 373 3.90 24.68 26.61
CA LEU A 373 4.14 24.43 25.19
C LEU A 373 2.83 24.10 24.48
N GLU A 374 2.71 24.51 23.21
CA GLU A 374 1.62 24.14 22.33
C GLU A 374 1.81 22.69 21.80
N PHE A 375 3.03 22.17 21.81
CA PHE A 375 3.37 20.81 21.37
C PHE A 375 2.99 19.77 22.41
N PRO A 376 2.52 18.55 21.98
CA PRO A 376 2.23 17.46 22.90
C PRO A 376 3.50 17.00 23.64
N LYS A 377 3.35 16.73 24.94
CA LYS A 377 4.46 16.43 25.86
C LYS A 377 4.62 14.93 26.16
N GLN A 378 3.67 14.12 25.73
CA GLN A 378 3.67 12.69 25.99
C GLN A 378 4.28 11.95 24.80
N LYS A 379 5.17 10.98 25.07
CA LYS A 379 5.70 10.08 24.04
C LYS A 379 4.58 9.25 23.43
N ARG A 380 4.71 8.91 22.15
CA ARG A 380 3.81 7.93 21.53
C ARG A 380 3.95 6.59 22.24
N LYS A 381 2.86 5.84 22.26
CA LYS A 381 2.87 4.48 22.84
C LYS A 381 3.72 3.53 22.00
N GLY A 382 3.79 3.77 20.69
CA GLY A 382 4.41 2.85 19.74
C GLY A 382 3.68 1.51 19.68
N LEU A 383 4.33 0.53 19.08
CA LEU A 383 3.89 -0.85 19.09
C LEU A 383 4.63 -1.62 20.20
N THR A 384 3.92 -2.51 20.90
CA THR A 384 4.54 -3.41 21.87
C THR A 384 4.99 -4.66 21.14
N PRO A 385 6.29 -4.98 21.13
CA PRO A 385 6.77 -6.21 20.52
C PRO A 385 6.27 -7.43 21.31
N GLN A 386 5.92 -8.48 20.59
CA GLN A 386 5.60 -9.80 21.10
C GLN A 386 6.76 -10.74 20.82
N CYS A 387 6.94 -11.74 21.68
CA CYS A 387 7.98 -12.76 21.52
C CYS A 387 7.32 -14.14 21.32
N CYS A 388 7.69 -14.83 20.26
CA CYS A 388 7.34 -16.22 20.06
C CYS A 388 8.51 -17.10 20.49
N HIS A 389 8.40 -17.76 21.64
CA HIS A 389 9.41 -18.67 22.17
C HIS A 389 9.14 -20.09 21.69
N ARG A 390 10.08 -20.71 20.96
CA ARG A 390 9.86 -21.99 20.27
C ARG A 390 10.27 -23.24 21.07
N PHE A 391 10.88 -23.08 22.24
CA PHE A 391 11.28 -24.18 23.12
C PHE A 391 10.37 -24.25 24.34
N GLN A 392 10.06 -25.47 24.82
CA GLN A 392 9.22 -25.67 26.00
C GLN A 392 9.98 -25.49 27.29
N SER A 393 11.25 -25.90 27.31
CA SER A 393 12.06 -25.92 28.52
C SER A 393 13.01 -24.73 28.61
N SER A 394 13.56 -24.51 29.78
CA SER A 394 14.63 -23.54 30.03
C SER A 394 15.86 -23.84 29.18
N ALA A 395 16.69 -22.82 28.96
CA ALA A 395 17.95 -22.97 28.28
C ALA A 395 18.89 -23.97 28.99
N TYR A 396 19.52 -24.82 28.22
CA TYR A 396 20.47 -25.80 28.71
C TYR A 396 21.91 -25.27 28.63
N ARG A 397 22.70 -25.55 29.66
CA ARG A 397 24.13 -25.31 29.65
C ARG A 397 24.82 -26.48 28.93
N SER A 398 25.63 -26.17 27.92
CA SER A 398 26.35 -27.20 27.16
C SER A 398 27.78 -26.78 26.92
N ASN A 399 28.69 -27.73 27.03
CA ASN A 399 30.08 -27.58 26.59
C ASN A 399 30.27 -27.83 25.09
N GLN A 400 29.18 -28.05 24.36
CA GLN A 400 29.21 -28.48 22.96
C GLN A 400 28.75 -27.39 22.00
N TRP A 401 27.92 -26.45 22.42
CA TRP A 401 27.42 -25.41 21.54
C TRP A 401 28.47 -24.30 21.36
N ARG A 402 29.13 -24.36 20.21
CA ARG A 402 30.23 -23.44 19.87
C ARG A 402 29.87 -22.60 18.69
N TYR A 403 30.12 -21.30 18.76
CA TYR A 403 30.08 -20.41 17.61
C TYR A 403 31.36 -20.57 16.77
N ARG A 404 31.87 -19.73 16.11
CA ARG A 404 33.00 -19.67 15.18
C ARG A 404 32.54 -19.50 13.76
N GLY A 405 31.65 -18.51 13.54
CA GLY A 405 31.14 -18.17 12.20
C GLY A 405 30.24 -19.22 11.57
N ARG A 406 29.78 -20.22 12.34
CA ARG A 406 28.75 -21.15 11.88
C ARG A 406 27.37 -20.50 11.93
N CYS A 407 26.50 -20.89 11.01
CA CYS A 407 25.16 -20.37 10.91
C CYS A 407 24.16 -21.23 11.70
N ASP A 408 23.44 -20.61 12.59
CA ASP A 408 22.23 -21.13 13.20
C ASP A 408 21.02 -20.66 12.39
N SER A 409 20.14 -21.55 11.96
CA SER A 409 19.04 -21.18 11.08
C SER A 409 17.81 -22.04 11.33
N ILE A 410 16.64 -21.43 11.23
CA ILE A 410 15.33 -22.10 11.34
C ILE A 410 14.36 -21.48 10.32
N GLN A 411 13.46 -22.29 9.78
CA GLN A 411 12.36 -21.81 8.95
C GLN A 411 11.08 -21.70 9.77
N PHE A 412 10.29 -20.70 9.44
CA PHE A 412 8.97 -20.49 10.06
C PHE A 412 7.95 -20.00 9.04
N ALA A 413 6.69 -20.32 9.28
CA ALA A 413 5.52 -19.73 8.63
C ALA A 413 4.54 -19.24 9.70
N VAL A 414 3.61 -18.38 9.33
CA VAL A 414 2.61 -17.79 10.23
C VAL A 414 1.22 -17.89 9.63
N ASP A 415 0.20 -18.01 10.47
CA ASP A 415 -1.21 -18.12 10.08
C ASP A 415 -1.85 -16.78 9.67
N LYS A 416 -1.13 -15.68 9.79
CA LYS A 416 -1.55 -14.34 9.36
C LYS A 416 -0.34 -13.44 9.13
N ARG A 417 -0.54 -12.34 8.41
CA ARG A 417 0.48 -11.31 8.20
C ARG A 417 0.93 -10.71 9.53
N ILE A 418 2.24 -10.62 9.72
CA ILE A 418 2.89 -9.96 10.84
C ILE A 418 4.16 -9.23 10.39
N PHE A 419 4.82 -8.54 11.31
CA PHE A 419 6.10 -7.87 11.06
C PHE A 419 7.16 -8.43 12.00
N ILE A 420 8.18 -9.12 11.46
CA ILE A 420 9.33 -9.60 12.23
C ILE A 420 10.25 -8.42 12.51
N ALA A 421 10.48 -8.12 13.78
CA ALA A 421 11.30 -7.00 14.25
C ALA A 421 12.70 -7.41 14.65
N GLY A 422 12.90 -8.67 15.08
CA GLY A 422 14.19 -9.14 15.57
C GLY A 422 14.17 -10.60 16.01
N LEU A 423 15.25 -11.01 16.63
CA LEU A 423 15.45 -12.35 17.18
C LEU A 423 15.85 -12.25 18.65
N GLY A 424 15.41 -13.19 19.50
CA GLY A 424 16.00 -13.44 20.79
C GLY A 424 17.02 -14.55 20.66
N LEU A 425 18.22 -14.34 21.20
CA LEU A 425 19.33 -15.28 21.10
C LEU A 425 19.82 -15.67 22.50
N TYR A 426 20.28 -16.90 22.65
CA TYR A 426 20.96 -17.30 23.87
C TYR A 426 22.37 -16.71 23.93
N GLY A 427 22.78 -16.31 25.15
CA GLY A 427 24.11 -15.78 25.44
C GLY A 427 25.05 -16.82 26.04
N SER A 428 26.18 -16.35 26.60
CA SER A 428 27.24 -17.14 27.16
C SER A 428 26.82 -18.00 28.33
N SER A 429 27.16 -19.27 28.31
CA SER A 429 27.04 -20.19 29.47
C SER A 429 28.27 -20.20 30.39
N GLY A 430 29.32 -19.49 30.03
CA GLY A 430 30.58 -19.38 30.78
C GLY A 430 30.71 -18.12 31.63
N GLY A 431 29.73 -17.20 31.58
CA GLY A 431 29.78 -15.93 32.29
C GLY A 431 29.55 -14.75 31.35
N LYS A 432 29.91 -13.55 31.78
CA LYS A 432 29.70 -12.34 30.96
C LYS A 432 30.57 -12.37 29.70
N ALA A 433 29.99 -12.15 28.54
CA ALA A 433 30.67 -12.14 27.26
C ALA A 433 30.01 -11.19 26.27
N GLU A 434 30.77 -10.63 25.33
CA GLU A 434 30.28 -9.85 24.21
C GLU A 434 30.22 -10.73 22.95
N TYR A 435 29.14 -10.62 22.19
CA TYR A 435 28.94 -11.28 20.91
C TYR A 435 28.73 -10.27 19.81
N SER A 436 29.46 -10.44 18.71
CA SER A 436 29.12 -9.86 17.42
C SER A 436 28.15 -10.81 16.72
N VAL A 437 27.09 -10.31 16.17
CA VAL A 437 26.06 -11.14 15.54
C VAL A 437 25.60 -10.54 14.21
N LYS A 438 25.53 -11.40 13.19
CA LYS A 438 24.86 -11.12 11.93
C LYS A 438 23.54 -11.87 11.92
N ILE A 439 22.43 -11.15 11.82
CA ILE A 439 21.09 -11.73 11.65
C ILE A 439 20.59 -11.48 10.24
N GLU A 440 19.86 -12.45 9.70
CA GLU A 440 19.26 -12.37 8.36
C GLU A 440 17.83 -12.93 8.38
N LEU A 441 16.95 -12.32 7.60
CA LEU A 441 15.63 -12.85 7.23
C LEU A 441 15.57 -13.04 5.73
N LYS A 442 15.22 -14.26 5.29
CA LYS A 442 15.17 -14.62 3.87
C LYS A 442 13.82 -15.20 3.49
N ARG A 443 13.46 -15.03 2.23
CA ARG A 443 12.35 -15.73 1.57
C ARG A 443 12.86 -16.40 0.31
N GLN A 444 12.73 -17.72 0.23
CA GLN A 444 13.19 -18.51 -0.92
C GLN A 444 14.66 -18.20 -1.32
N GLY A 445 15.53 -18.07 -0.34
CA GLY A 445 16.96 -17.75 -0.54
C GLY A 445 17.27 -16.27 -0.77
N VAL A 446 16.26 -15.41 -0.99
CA VAL A 446 16.45 -13.96 -1.16
C VAL A 446 16.45 -13.29 0.22
N THR A 447 17.50 -12.52 0.53
CA THR A 447 17.59 -11.74 1.77
C THR A 447 16.64 -10.55 1.73
N LEU A 448 15.69 -10.50 2.67
CA LEU A 448 14.76 -9.40 2.84
C LEU A 448 15.30 -8.34 3.80
N ALA A 449 15.96 -8.77 4.86
CA ALA A 449 16.65 -7.90 5.82
C ALA A 449 17.86 -8.59 6.43
N GLN A 450 18.83 -7.79 6.80
CA GLN A 450 20.01 -8.21 7.57
C GLN A 450 20.45 -7.10 8.50
N ASN A 451 21.09 -7.48 9.61
CA ASN A 451 21.75 -6.51 10.48
C ASN A 451 23.02 -7.13 11.07
N LEU A 452 24.06 -6.32 11.22
CA LEU A 452 25.30 -6.65 11.92
C LEU A 452 25.34 -5.82 13.20
N THR A 453 25.20 -6.48 14.35
CA THR A 453 25.08 -5.82 15.64
C THR A 453 25.88 -6.56 16.71
N LYS A 454 25.83 -6.08 17.95
CA LYS A 454 26.47 -6.69 19.10
C LYS A 454 25.49 -6.77 20.26
N PHE A 455 25.67 -7.78 21.12
CA PHE A 455 25.01 -7.82 22.40
C PHE A 455 25.97 -8.30 23.48
N VAL A 456 25.70 -7.91 24.72
CA VAL A 456 26.47 -8.35 25.89
C VAL A 456 25.60 -9.31 26.68
N SER A 457 26.08 -10.56 26.79
CA SER A 457 25.50 -11.55 27.67
C SER A 457 25.99 -11.35 29.09
N ASP A 458 25.12 -11.41 30.06
CA ASP A 458 25.45 -11.34 31.49
C ASP A 458 25.80 -12.71 32.10
N GLY A 459 25.78 -13.78 31.31
CA GLY A 459 26.00 -15.16 31.73
C GLY A 459 24.76 -15.87 32.23
N SER A 460 23.57 -15.22 32.19
CA SER A 460 22.31 -15.85 32.50
C SER A 460 21.78 -16.71 31.35
N SER A 461 20.82 -17.55 31.63
CA SER A 461 20.09 -18.37 30.65
C SER A 461 18.99 -17.60 29.90
N ASN A 462 18.92 -16.28 30.12
CA ASN A 462 17.96 -15.43 29.43
C ASN A 462 18.32 -15.27 27.95
N THR A 463 17.33 -14.82 27.18
CA THR A 463 17.52 -14.43 25.79
C THR A 463 17.91 -12.95 25.68
N PHE A 464 18.70 -12.64 24.67
CA PHE A 464 19.14 -11.29 24.36
C PHE A 464 18.58 -10.91 22.99
N SER A 465 17.75 -9.86 22.96
CA SER A 465 17.10 -9.41 21.74
C SER A 465 18.08 -8.67 20.84
N VAL A 466 18.10 -9.05 19.56
CA VAL A 466 18.79 -8.35 18.47
C VAL A 466 17.78 -7.98 17.40
N TRP A 467 17.91 -6.78 16.84
CA TRP A 467 16.87 -6.17 16.04
C TRP A 467 17.31 -5.97 14.59
N PHE A 468 16.38 -6.13 13.66
CA PHE A 468 16.55 -5.59 12.32
C PHE A 468 16.47 -4.07 12.37
N GLU A 469 17.02 -3.39 11.38
CA GLU A 469 16.95 -1.93 11.27
C GLU A 469 15.49 -1.47 11.18
N HIS A 470 14.69 -2.21 10.42
CA HIS A 470 13.24 -1.99 10.30
C HIS A 470 12.51 -3.33 10.40
N PRO A 471 11.31 -3.36 10.99
CA PRO A 471 10.47 -4.56 10.98
C PRO A 471 10.16 -5.00 9.55
N VAL A 472 10.15 -6.30 9.30
CA VAL A 472 9.95 -6.90 7.97
C VAL A 472 8.61 -7.58 7.89
N GLN A 473 7.80 -7.19 6.93
CA GLN A 473 6.51 -7.80 6.66
C GLN A 473 6.68 -9.24 6.19
N VAL A 474 5.98 -10.17 6.83
CA VAL A 474 5.89 -11.58 6.45
C VAL A 474 4.43 -11.95 6.20
N GLU A 475 4.20 -12.67 5.11
CA GLU A 475 2.87 -13.04 4.65
C GLU A 475 2.42 -14.36 5.24
N GLN A 476 1.11 -14.52 5.33
CA GLN A 476 0.45 -15.73 5.78
C GLN A 476 0.86 -16.96 4.94
N ASP A 477 1.03 -18.11 5.60
CA ASP A 477 1.27 -19.44 5.01
C ASP A 477 2.50 -19.51 4.08
N ILE A 478 3.44 -18.58 4.22
CA ILE A 478 4.71 -18.57 3.47
C ILE A 478 5.86 -18.86 4.43
N PHE A 479 6.75 -19.79 4.06
CA PHE A 479 7.95 -20.08 4.83
C PHE A 479 9.04 -19.04 4.58
N TYR A 480 9.57 -18.53 5.69
CA TYR A 480 10.73 -17.64 5.76
C TYR A 480 11.84 -18.32 6.55
N THR A 481 13.07 -17.95 6.26
CA THR A 481 14.26 -18.43 6.96
C THR A 481 14.86 -17.31 7.79
N VAL A 482 14.99 -17.50 9.10
CA VAL A 482 15.82 -16.63 9.95
C VAL A 482 17.12 -17.31 10.26
N SER A 483 18.20 -16.54 10.22
CA SER A 483 19.55 -17.02 10.46
C SER A 483 20.28 -16.08 11.41
N ALA A 484 21.14 -16.65 12.24
CA ALA A 484 22.05 -15.92 13.12
C ALA A 484 23.45 -16.52 13.02
N VAL A 485 24.44 -15.68 12.78
CA VAL A 485 25.86 -16.04 12.85
C VAL A 485 26.45 -15.26 14.00
N LEU A 486 26.84 -15.97 15.07
CA LEU A 486 27.43 -15.38 16.26
C LEU A 486 28.95 -15.58 16.21
N ASP A 487 29.66 -14.55 16.63
CA ASP A 487 31.12 -14.56 16.85
C ASP A 487 31.42 -14.11 18.27
N GLY A 488 32.00 -15.01 19.03
CA GLY A 488 32.36 -14.82 20.44
C GLY A 488 33.23 -15.96 20.92
N ASN A 489 33.94 -15.73 22.02
CA ASN A 489 34.94 -16.69 22.58
C ASN A 489 34.32 -17.73 23.49
N GLU A 490 33.09 -17.54 23.94
CA GLU A 490 32.44 -18.34 24.97
C GLU A 490 31.43 -19.31 24.37
N LEU A 491 31.17 -20.39 25.12
CA LEU A 491 30.08 -21.33 24.82
C LEU A 491 28.75 -20.69 25.18
N SER A 492 27.72 -20.96 24.38
CA SER A 492 26.37 -20.45 24.71
C SER A 492 25.47 -21.49 25.37
N TYR A 493 24.39 -20.97 25.96
CA TYR A 493 23.20 -21.77 26.20
C TYR A 493 22.57 -22.20 24.87
N PHE A 494 21.74 -23.24 24.92
CA PHE A 494 20.93 -23.71 23.79
C PHE A 494 19.58 -24.23 24.31
N GLY A 495 18.57 -24.24 23.42
CA GLY A 495 17.25 -24.77 23.73
C GLY A 495 17.10 -26.22 23.32
N GLN A 496 16.18 -26.91 23.99
CA GLN A 496 15.72 -28.27 23.67
C GLN A 496 14.20 -28.35 23.75
N GLU A 497 13.63 -29.49 23.37
CA GLU A 497 12.19 -29.70 23.37
C GLU A 497 11.43 -28.64 22.54
N GLY A 498 11.96 -28.39 21.33
CA GLY A 498 11.37 -27.44 20.41
C GLY A 498 10.06 -27.93 19.82
N MET A 499 9.18 -27.00 19.56
CA MET A 499 7.84 -27.24 19.07
C MET A 499 7.80 -26.97 17.55
N THR A 500 7.04 -27.79 16.82
CA THR A 500 6.76 -27.57 15.39
C THR A 500 5.70 -26.49 15.18
N GLU A 501 4.87 -26.25 16.19
CA GLU A 501 3.82 -25.24 16.16
C GLU A 501 3.74 -24.53 17.54
N VAL A 502 3.64 -23.20 17.50
CA VAL A 502 3.56 -22.37 18.71
C VAL A 502 2.53 -21.27 18.49
N GLN A 503 1.57 -21.19 19.40
CA GLN A 503 0.61 -20.09 19.44
C GLN A 503 1.13 -18.96 20.34
N CYS A 504 1.30 -17.77 19.76
CA CYS A 504 1.71 -16.56 20.46
C CYS A 504 0.62 -15.48 20.32
N GLY A 505 -0.18 -15.31 21.35
CA GLY A 505 -1.34 -14.42 21.31
C GLY A 505 -2.35 -14.87 20.26
N LYS A 506 -2.53 -14.08 19.20
CA LYS A 506 -3.45 -14.37 18.09
C LYS A 506 -2.74 -14.94 16.85
N VAL A 507 -1.45 -15.21 16.93
CA VAL A 507 -0.61 -15.67 15.81
C VAL A 507 -0.13 -17.08 16.10
N THR A 508 -0.26 -17.96 15.12
CA THR A 508 0.28 -19.33 15.16
C THR A 508 1.51 -19.40 14.27
N PHE A 509 2.63 -19.80 14.85
CA PHE A 509 3.90 -20.04 14.16
C PHE A 509 4.07 -21.51 13.89
N GLN A 510 4.49 -21.86 12.68
CA GLN A 510 4.93 -23.21 12.32
C GLN A 510 6.44 -23.17 12.06
N PHE A 511 7.18 -24.15 12.61
CA PHE A 511 8.63 -24.24 12.49
C PHE A 511 9.06 -25.49 11.75
N GLN A 512 10.07 -25.36 10.90
CA GLN A 512 10.75 -26.49 10.25
C GLN A 512 12.25 -26.26 10.15
N CYS A 513 13.01 -27.35 9.99
CA CYS A 513 14.46 -27.27 9.85
C CYS A 513 14.85 -26.49 8.59
N SER A 514 15.96 -25.76 8.68
CA SER A 514 16.55 -25.03 7.56
C SER A 514 17.82 -25.73 7.07
N SER A 515 17.98 -25.83 5.76
CA SER A 515 19.23 -26.29 5.12
C SER A 515 20.39 -25.31 5.32
N ASP A 516 20.11 -24.05 5.64
CA ASP A 516 21.12 -23.02 5.89
C ASP A 516 21.82 -23.20 7.26
N SER A 517 21.27 -24.05 8.14
CA SER A 517 21.84 -24.31 9.46
C SER A 517 23.10 -25.18 9.35
N THR A 518 24.26 -24.63 9.70
CA THR A 518 25.54 -25.34 9.72
C THR A 518 26.05 -25.60 11.14
N ASN A 519 25.34 -25.12 12.16
CA ASN A 519 25.69 -25.28 13.56
C ASN A 519 24.80 -26.29 14.31
N GLY A 520 23.85 -26.93 13.63
CA GLY A 520 23.00 -27.97 14.20
C GLY A 520 21.67 -27.45 14.79
N THR A 521 21.35 -26.17 14.66
CA THR A 521 20.03 -25.65 15.02
C THR A 521 18.96 -26.24 14.12
N GLY A 522 17.91 -26.78 14.73
CA GLY A 522 16.74 -27.32 14.11
C GLY A 522 15.50 -27.12 14.98
N VAL A 523 14.40 -27.79 14.64
CA VAL A 523 13.14 -27.64 15.41
C VAL A 523 13.34 -28.12 16.86
N GLN A 524 13.97 -29.26 17.08
CA GLN A 524 14.08 -29.90 18.40
C GLN A 524 15.08 -29.22 19.35
N GLY A 525 16.02 -28.46 18.84
CA GLY A 525 16.99 -27.81 19.70
C GLY A 525 17.93 -26.84 18.97
N GLY A 526 18.68 -26.09 19.73
CA GLY A 526 19.70 -25.18 19.24
C GLY A 526 19.53 -23.72 19.65
N GLN A 527 19.96 -22.83 18.76
CA GLN A 527 19.90 -21.38 18.93
C GLN A 527 18.58 -20.80 18.35
N ILE A 528 18.44 -19.50 18.40
CA ILE A 528 17.26 -18.73 17.96
C ILE A 528 15.99 -19.19 18.71
N PRO A 529 15.98 -19.04 20.05
CA PRO A 529 14.81 -19.42 20.86
C PRO A 529 13.57 -18.56 20.60
N GLU A 530 13.76 -17.31 20.16
CA GLU A 530 12.65 -16.37 20.04
C GLU A 530 12.64 -15.62 18.70
N LEU A 531 11.43 -15.43 18.18
CA LEU A 531 11.14 -14.45 17.15
C LEU A 531 10.42 -13.26 17.80
N VAL A 532 10.93 -12.05 17.56
CA VAL A 532 10.32 -10.80 18.05
C VAL A 532 9.51 -10.19 16.91
N PHE A 533 8.24 -9.87 17.16
CA PHE A 533 7.31 -9.46 16.11
C PHE A 533 6.25 -8.46 16.58
N TYR A 534 5.63 -7.79 15.62
CA TYR A 534 4.40 -7.00 15.77
C TYR A 534 3.26 -7.66 14.97
N ALA A 535 2.03 -7.70 15.56
CA ALA A 535 0.84 -8.26 14.95
C ALA A 535 -0.39 -7.38 15.18
#